data_7c32f3a138d22e5451a1eb6a055b8a1b
#
_entry.id   7c32f3a138d22e5451a1eb6a055b8a1b
#
_cell.length_a   1.000
_cell.length_b   1.000
_cell.length_c   1.000
_cell.angle_alpha   90.00
_cell.angle_beta   90.00
_cell.angle_gamma   90.00
#
_symmetry.space_group_name_H-M   'P 1'
#
loop_
_entity.id
_entity.type
_entity.pdbx_description
1 polymer ?
#
loop_
_entity_poly.entity_id
_entity_poly.type
_entity_poly.pdbx_seq_one_letter_code
_entity_poly.pdbx_strand_id
1 'polypeptide(L)'
;MIEPVQVLWSPAGTSMPSLGDRALVDVTDGDTPNIRMPIRMLSVDTPEVTARTPEGAAAVDEKFAQLAEWIDQGKAPISAGLAADLHPRLATGRAGTLQFEQGKQASAFAKHNVETRLARPGQEPRNLFIRVTETPFDDHGRLLAYIAPNYSPKELETLSRAERSTFNLDLLTAGWAAPFVIFPSIPGELDLPLLVGAAAQARAAGTGIWSDPATLPAYEYRAMEKLYSITKKIVAGEPVRGADRFAWRDRYCADMRSRQLHGPEDYGAVPPEYRLWIWSRDVAAAVDRLNLVPAPALVGAA
;
A
#
# COMPACT_ATOMS: atom_id res chain seq x y z
N MET A 1 35.28 -37.94 -17.40
CA MET A 1 33.99 -38.54 -16.94
C MET A 1 33.57 -37.71 -15.75
N ILE A 2 32.34 -37.13 -15.76
CA ILE A 2 31.83 -36.36 -14.61
C ILE A 2 31.28 -37.40 -13.62
N GLU A 3 31.71 -37.32 -12.36
CA GLU A 3 31.18 -38.19 -11.30
C GLU A 3 29.74 -37.87 -11.03
N PRO A 4 28.85 -38.87 -10.78
CA PRO A 4 27.46 -38.62 -10.50
C PRO A 4 27.29 -37.93 -9.14
N VAL A 5 26.36 -36.96 -9.09
CA VAL A 5 25.96 -36.29 -7.85
C VAL A 5 25.23 -37.28 -6.92
N GLN A 6 25.73 -37.42 -5.70
CA GLN A 6 25.20 -38.39 -4.71
C GLN A 6 24.16 -37.79 -3.78
N VAL A 7 24.11 -36.45 -3.64
CA VAL A 7 23.14 -35.77 -2.78
C VAL A 7 22.00 -35.21 -3.62
N LEU A 8 20.85 -35.89 -3.59
CA LEU A 8 19.63 -35.49 -4.27
C LEU A 8 18.47 -35.55 -3.25
N TRP A 9 18.09 -34.43 -2.71
CA TRP A 9 16.94 -34.32 -1.83
C TRP A 9 15.60 -34.13 -2.60
N SER A 10 15.69 -33.50 -3.80
CA SER A 10 14.59 -33.32 -4.74
C SER A 10 15.12 -33.43 -6.18
N PRO A 11 14.68 -34.42 -6.98
CA PRO A 11 15.11 -34.56 -8.38
C PRO A 11 14.76 -33.35 -9.26
N ALA A 12 13.70 -32.61 -8.92
CA ALA A 12 13.27 -31.40 -9.63
C ALA A 12 13.99 -30.12 -9.16
N GLY A 13 14.82 -30.24 -8.11
CA GLY A 13 15.42 -29.06 -7.46
C GLY A 13 14.40 -28.25 -6.64
N THR A 14 14.81 -27.08 -6.21
CA THR A 14 13.94 -26.13 -5.51
C THR A 14 13.37 -25.12 -6.51
N SER A 15 12.06 -24.85 -6.42
CA SER A 15 11.44 -23.77 -7.20
C SER A 15 12.03 -22.43 -6.80
N MET A 16 12.54 -21.69 -7.78
CA MET A 16 13.11 -20.36 -7.56
C MET A 16 12.16 -19.32 -8.16
N PRO A 17 11.69 -18.32 -7.36
CA PRO A 17 10.89 -17.23 -7.88
C PRO A 17 11.73 -16.36 -8.82
N SER A 18 11.11 -15.87 -9.90
CA SER A 18 11.73 -14.93 -10.82
C SER A 18 11.51 -13.50 -10.36
N LEU A 19 12.55 -12.67 -10.40
CA LEU A 19 12.45 -11.22 -10.22
C LEU A 19 12.15 -10.49 -11.53
N GLY A 20 11.97 -11.20 -12.64
CA GLY A 20 11.78 -10.64 -13.98
C GLY A 20 13.02 -9.93 -14.51
N ASP A 21 12.84 -9.09 -15.54
CA ASP A 21 13.93 -8.35 -16.16
C ASP A 21 14.47 -7.24 -15.23
N ARG A 22 15.80 -7.13 -15.13
CA ARG A 22 16.47 -6.08 -14.37
C ARG A 22 17.63 -5.51 -15.19
N ALA A 23 17.74 -4.19 -15.19
CA ALA A 23 18.85 -3.53 -15.84
C ALA A 23 20.16 -3.77 -15.07
N LEU A 24 21.16 -4.26 -15.76
CA LEU A 24 22.54 -4.33 -15.25
C LEU A 24 23.07 -2.90 -15.08
N VAL A 25 23.69 -2.62 -13.96
CA VAL A 25 24.40 -1.35 -13.71
C VAL A 25 25.86 -1.51 -14.05
N ASP A 26 26.54 -2.46 -13.39
CA ASP A 26 27.93 -2.83 -13.60
C ASP A 26 28.21 -4.24 -13.05
N VAL A 27 29.44 -4.68 -13.08
CA VAL A 27 29.92 -5.93 -12.48
C VAL A 27 31.10 -5.60 -11.60
N THR A 28 30.98 -5.83 -10.30
CA THR A 28 32.04 -5.56 -9.31
C THR A 28 33.17 -6.58 -9.43
N ASP A 29 32.85 -7.87 -9.56
CA ASP A 29 33.74 -8.99 -9.76
C ASP A 29 33.05 -10.14 -10.51
N GLY A 30 33.70 -11.28 -10.68
CA GLY A 30 33.25 -12.34 -11.58
C GLY A 30 31.88 -12.96 -11.26
N ASP A 31 31.39 -12.81 -10.04
CA ASP A 31 30.13 -13.37 -9.57
C ASP A 31 29.19 -12.34 -8.90
N THR A 32 29.55 -11.04 -9.00
CA THR A 32 28.80 -9.95 -8.36
C THR A 32 28.33 -8.89 -9.38
N PRO A 33 27.31 -9.20 -10.22
CA PRO A 33 26.66 -8.20 -11.05
C PRO A 33 25.75 -7.30 -10.23
N ASN A 34 25.84 -5.97 -10.42
CA ASN A 34 24.97 -4.97 -9.80
C ASN A 34 23.78 -4.66 -10.71
N ILE A 35 22.57 -4.68 -10.15
CA ILE A 35 21.33 -4.47 -10.89
C ILE A 35 20.56 -3.28 -10.36
N ARG A 36 19.78 -2.62 -11.23
CA ARG A 36 18.81 -1.60 -10.83
C ARG A 36 17.51 -2.28 -10.38
N MET A 37 17.05 -1.97 -9.17
CA MET A 37 15.83 -2.55 -8.60
C MET A 37 14.92 -1.46 -8.03
N PRO A 38 13.61 -1.46 -8.37
CA PRO A 38 12.65 -0.55 -7.76
C PRO A 38 12.32 -0.99 -6.33
N ILE A 39 12.15 0.00 -5.43
CA ILE A 39 11.72 -0.22 -4.05
C ILE A 39 10.24 0.14 -3.92
N ARG A 40 9.45 -0.75 -3.31
CA ARG A 40 8.12 -0.46 -2.79
C ARG A 40 8.25 -0.14 -1.31
N MET A 41 8.02 1.11 -0.96
CA MET A 41 8.09 1.57 0.42
C MET A 41 6.95 0.95 1.25
N LEU A 42 7.31 0.36 2.40
CA LEU A 42 6.37 -0.32 3.29
C LEU A 42 5.55 0.65 4.13
N SER A 43 4.38 0.19 4.56
CA SER A 43 3.44 0.89 5.45
C SER A 43 2.90 2.22 4.95
N VAL A 44 3.12 2.55 3.67
CA VAL A 44 2.62 3.76 3.02
C VAL A 44 1.98 3.45 1.68
N ASP A 45 0.95 4.22 1.33
CA ASP A 45 0.26 4.12 0.05
C ASP A 45 -0.05 5.53 -0.45
N THR A 46 0.68 5.95 -1.48
CA THR A 46 0.51 7.26 -2.11
C THR A 46 -0.55 7.21 -3.19
N PRO A 47 -1.22 8.33 -3.51
CA PRO A 47 -2.16 8.38 -4.62
C PRO A 47 -1.53 7.93 -5.93
N GLU A 48 -2.37 7.36 -6.79
CA GLU A 48 -1.97 6.77 -8.05
C GLU A 48 -1.82 7.84 -9.16
N VAL A 49 -0.79 7.66 -10.00
CA VAL A 49 -0.59 8.47 -11.22
C VAL A 49 -0.86 7.66 -12.48
N THR A 50 -1.58 6.55 -12.37
CA THR A 50 -1.85 5.60 -13.46
C THR A 50 -2.64 6.19 -14.61
N ALA A 51 -3.44 7.23 -14.34
CA ALA A 51 -4.18 7.99 -15.37
C ALA A 51 -3.26 8.67 -16.40
N ARG A 52 -1.99 8.95 -16.03
CA ARG A 52 -0.91 9.53 -16.84
C ARG A 52 -1.17 10.95 -17.38
N THR A 53 -2.41 11.33 -17.65
CA THR A 53 -2.81 12.64 -18.17
C THR A 53 -4.06 13.16 -17.45
N PRO A 54 -4.33 14.48 -17.47
CA PRO A 54 -5.58 15.04 -16.94
C PRO A 54 -6.83 14.44 -17.60
N GLU A 55 -6.79 14.18 -18.91
CA GLU A 55 -7.92 13.57 -19.65
C GLU A 55 -8.14 12.11 -19.18
N GLY A 56 -7.06 11.36 -18.92
CA GLY A 56 -7.14 10.03 -18.34
C GLY A 56 -7.76 10.05 -16.93
N ALA A 57 -7.44 11.07 -16.13
CA ALA A 57 -8.01 11.28 -14.82
C ALA A 57 -9.52 11.62 -14.90
N ALA A 58 -9.91 12.52 -15.80
CA ALA A 58 -11.31 12.84 -16.05
C ALA A 58 -12.12 11.62 -16.52
N ALA A 59 -11.54 10.75 -17.34
CA ALA A 59 -12.19 9.50 -17.73
C ALA A 59 -12.41 8.55 -16.56
N VAL A 60 -11.59 8.61 -15.49
CA VAL A 60 -11.84 7.86 -14.25
C VAL A 60 -12.91 8.53 -13.42
N ASP A 61 -12.97 9.86 -13.39
CA ASP A 61 -14.07 10.61 -12.74
C ASP A 61 -15.43 10.18 -13.28
N GLU A 62 -15.57 10.09 -14.61
CA GLU A 62 -16.80 9.59 -15.25
C GLU A 62 -17.14 8.14 -14.85
N LYS A 63 -16.14 7.25 -14.81
CA LYS A 63 -16.33 5.85 -14.38
C LYS A 63 -16.81 5.76 -12.94
N PHE A 64 -16.28 6.59 -12.05
CA PHE A 64 -16.64 6.55 -10.64
C PHE A 64 -17.99 7.22 -10.38
N ALA A 65 -18.33 8.27 -11.08
CA ALA A 65 -19.68 8.82 -11.07
C ALA A 65 -20.73 7.77 -11.53
N GLN A 66 -20.44 7.05 -12.61
CA GLN A 66 -21.28 5.95 -13.08
C GLN A 66 -21.35 4.79 -12.06
N LEU A 67 -20.24 4.48 -11.38
CA LEU A 67 -20.26 3.49 -10.30
C LEU A 67 -21.15 3.92 -9.15
N ALA A 68 -21.13 5.20 -8.76
CA ALA A 68 -22.02 5.76 -7.75
C ALA A 68 -23.50 5.57 -8.15
N GLU A 69 -23.88 5.87 -9.40
CA GLU A 69 -25.22 5.61 -9.91
C GLU A 69 -25.61 4.12 -9.83
N TRP A 70 -24.70 3.21 -10.15
CA TRP A 70 -24.95 1.77 -10.05
C TRP A 70 -25.05 1.28 -8.60
N ILE A 71 -24.36 1.93 -7.65
CA ILE A 71 -24.52 1.67 -6.22
C ILE A 71 -25.94 2.08 -5.78
N ASP A 72 -26.41 3.27 -6.15
CA ASP A 72 -27.77 3.76 -5.83
C ASP A 72 -28.86 2.85 -6.43
N GLN A 73 -28.60 2.28 -7.60
CA GLN A 73 -29.51 1.34 -8.26
C GLN A 73 -29.42 -0.10 -7.71
N GLY A 74 -28.58 -0.36 -6.70
CA GLY A 74 -28.36 -1.70 -6.14
C GLY A 74 -27.70 -2.71 -7.10
N LYS A 75 -27.04 -2.23 -8.18
CA LYS A 75 -26.40 -3.08 -9.20
C LYS A 75 -24.98 -3.47 -8.85
N ALA A 76 -24.28 -2.67 -8.04
CA ALA A 76 -22.92 -2.94 -7.61
C ALA A 76 -22.91 -3.95 -6.44
N PRO A 77 -22.03 -4.97 -6.48
CA PRO A 77 -21.92 -5.96 -5.41
C PRO A 77 -21.09 -5.40 -4.23
N ILE A 78 -21.66 -4.48 -3.50
CA ILE A 78 -21.07 -3.79 -2.34
C ILE A 78 -22.10 -3.77 -1.19
N SER A 79 -21.62 -3.89 0.07
CA SER A 79 -22.50 -3.78 1.24
C SER A 79 -23.03 -2.35 1.42
N ALA A 80 -24.21 -2.22 2.00
CA ALA A 80 -24.81 -0.91 2.26
C ALA A 80 -23.93 -0.03 3.17
N GLY A 81 -23.23 -0.64 4.15
CA GLY A 81 -22.35 0.08 5.07
C GLY A 81 -21.14 0.70 4.36
N LEU A 82 -20.45 -0.07 3.52
CA LEU A 82 -19.31 0.45 2.76
C LEU A 82 -19.75 1.39 1.64
N ALA A 83 -20.90 1.12 1.02
CA ALA A 83 -21.50 2.02 0.04
C ALA A 83 -21.75 3.40 0.63
N ALA A 84 -22.34 3.49 1.83
CA ALA A 84 -22.60 4.75 2.51
C ALA A 84 -21.32 5.57 2.79
N ASP A 85 -20.18 4.90 3.03
CA ASP A 85 -18.89 5.56 3.24
C ASP A 85 -18.24 6.02 1.91
N LEU A 86 -18.30 5.20 0.86
CA LEU A 86 -17.57 5.45 -0.40
C LEU A 86 -18.37 6.27 -1.42
N HIS A 87 -19.68 6.07 -1.51
CA HIS A 87 -20.55 6.70 -2.49
C HIS A 87 -20.43 8.24 -2.53
N PRO A 88 -20.45 8.98 -1.39
CA PRO A 88 -20.30 10.44 -1.43
C PRO A 88 -19.03 10.91 -2.10
N ARG A 89 -17.93 10.16 -1.98
CA ARG A 89 -16.63 10.48 -2.58
C ARG A 89 -16.60 10.15 -4.07
N LEU A 90 -17.24 9.05 -4.48
CA LEU A 90 -17.37 8.64 -5.89
C LEU A 90 -18.28 9.60 -6.67
N ALA A 91 -19.41 10.01 -6.06
CA ALA A 91 -20.39 10.88 -6.67
C ALA A 91 -19.92 12.32 -6.92
N THR A 92 -18.75 12.72 -6.37
CA THR A 92 -18.19 14.06 -6.60
C THR A 92 -17.75 14.29 -8.05
N GLY A 93 -17.54 13.24 -8.83
CA GLY A 93 -16.96 13.33 -10.19
C GLY A 93 -15.53 13.86 -10.22
N ARG A 94 -14.77 13.71 -9.11
CA ARG A 94 -13.40 14.23 -8.96
C ARG A 94 -12.40 13.22 -8.42
N ALA A 95 -12.81 12.00 -8.12
CA ALA A 95 -11.95 11.04 -7.44
C ALA A 95 -10.73 10.62 -8.28
N GLY A 96 -10.87 10.51 -9.60
CA GLY A 96 -9.76 10.26 -10.52
C GLY A 96 -8.81 11.45 -10.64
N THR A 97 -9.37 12.65 -10.79
CA THR A 97 -8.60 13.91 -10.83
C THR A 97 -7.81 14.11 -9.53
N LEU A 98 -8.45 13.92 -8.36
CA LEU A 98 -7.77 14.02 -7.05
C LEU A 98 -6.62 13.02 -6.94
N GLN A 99 -6.83 11.75 -7.32
CA GLN A 99 -5.75 10.76 -7.32
C GLN A 99 -4.55 11.20 -8.17
N PHE A 100 -4.82 11.66 -9.38
CA PHE A 100 -3.75 12.06 -10.31
C PHE A 100 -2.99 13.29 -9.82
N GLU A 101 -3.68 14.34 -9.41
CA GLU A 101 -3.06 15.60 -8.96
C GLU A 101 -2.29 15.40 -7.65
N GLN A 102 -2.89 14.76 -6.66
CA GLN A 102 -2.24 14.46 -5.40
C GLN A 102 -1.09 13.45 -5.57
N GLY A 103 -1.21 12.50 -6.48
CA GLY A 103 -0.14 11.57 -6.82
C GLY A 103 1.08 12.26 -7.42
N LYS A 104 0.88 13.26 -8.28
CA LYS A 104 1.97 14.11 -8.78
C LYS A 104 2.64 14.90 -7.67
N GLN A 105 1.85 15.48 -6.76
CA GLN A 105 2.38 16.24 -5.62
C GLN A 105 3.14 15.34 -4.65
N ALA A 106 2.60 14.16 -4.32
CA ALA A 106 3.28 13.14 -3.52
C ALA A 106 4.61 12.71 -4.14
N SER A 107 4.64 12.49 -5.45
CA SER A 107 5.86 12.13 -6.19
C SER A 107 6.90 13.25 -6.18
N ALA A 108 6.47 14.50 -6.36
CA ALA A 108 7.35 15.67 -6.29
C ALA A 108 7.93 15.85 -4.88
N PHE A 109 7.09 15.71 -3.84
CA PHE A 109 7.53 15.74 -2.45
C PHE A 109 8.54 14.63 -2.17
N ALA A 110 8.24 13.38 -2.54
CA ALA A 110 9.12 12.24 -2.30
C ALA A 110 10.50 12.45 -2.94
N LYS A 111 10.53 12.91 -4.20
CA LYS A 111 11.78 13.20 -4.92
C LYS A 111 12.57 14.29 -4.21
N HIS A 112 11.95 15.43 -3.92
CA HIS A 112 12.60 16.56 -3.24
C HIS A 112 13.13 16.17 -1.85
N ASN A 113 12.32 15.44 -1.07
CA ASN A 113 12.69 14.99 0.27
C ASN A 113 13.90 14.05 0.25
N VAL A 114 13.92 13.08 -0.67
CA VAL A 114 15.05 12.16 -0.84
C VAL A 114 16.31 12.94 -1.24
N GLU A 115 16.24 13.80 -2.25
CA GLU A 115 17.36 14.60 -2.71
C GLU A 115 17.92 15.49 -1.59
N THR A 116 17.04 16.18 -0.87
CA THR A 116 17.43 17.11 0.23
C THR A 116 18.08 16.37 1.39
N ARG A 117 17.50 15.27 1.84
CA ARG A 117 18.00 14.53 3.00
C ARG A 117 19.26 13.72 2.73
N LEU A 118 19.49 13.33 1.48
CA LEU A 118 20.74 12.68 1.08
C LEU A 118 21.87 13.69 0.82
N ALA A 119 21.54 14.93 0.51
CA ALA A 119 22.55 15.94 0.20
C ALA A 119 23.45 16.25 1.40
N ARG A 120 24.75 16.47 1.11
CA ARG A 120 25.77 16.96 2.04
C ARG A 120 26.56 18.07 1.36
N PRO A 121 26.53 19.30 1.85
CA PRO A 121 27.27 20.41 1.25
C PRO A 121 28.77 20.08 1.13
N GLY A 122 29.31 20.16 -0.08
CA GLY A 122 30.74 19.93 -0.34
C GLY A 122 31.22 18.47 -0.22
N GLN A 123 30.29 17.51 -0.16
CA GLN A 123 30.60 16.08 -0.09
C GLN A 123 29.67 15.29 -1.02
N GLU A 124 30.03 14.01 -1.28
CA GLU A 124 29.12 13.10 -1.96
C GLU A 124 27.82 12.89 -1.16
N PRO A 125 26.67 12.75 -1.84
CA PRO A 125 25.41 12.44 -1.20
C PRO A 125 25.51 11.21 -0.31
N ARG A 126 24.67 11.13 0.72
CA ARG A 126 24.54 9.92 1.54
C ARG A 126 23.97 8.77 0.71
N ASN A 127 24.44 7.58 1.01
CA ASN A 127 23.78 6.37 0.55
C ASN A 127 22.44 6.16 1.27
N LEU A 128 21.60 5.28 0.73
CA LEU A 128 20.40 4.81 1.39
C LEU A 128 20.74 3.72 2.41
N PHE A 129 20.15 3.83 3.59
CA PHE A 129 19.98 2.70 4.51
C PHE A 129 18.67 2.00 4.18
N ILE A 130 18.73 0.69 3.93
CA ILE A 130 17.57 -0.10 3.46
C ILE A 130 17.31 -1.23 4.47
N ARG A 131 16.09 -1.33 4.98
CA ARG A 131 15.64 -2.43 5.82
C ARG A 131 14.49 -3.15 5.15
N VAL A 132 14.66 -4.43 4.88
CA VAL A 132 13.68 -5.30 4.22
C VAL A 132 12.92 -6.18 5.22
N THR A 133 11.83 -6.78 4.77
CA THR A 133 11.05 -7.78 5.51
C THR A 133 11.56 -9.20 5.25
N GLU A 134 10.99 -10.20 5.95
CA GLU A 134 11.31 -11.62 5.74
C GLU A 134 10.99 -12.09 4.32
N THR A 135 9.92 -11.54 3.71
CA THR A 135 9.59 -11.74 2.30
C THR A 135 9.91 -10.46 1.55
N PRO A 136 11.15 -10.31 1.05
CA PRO A 136 11.67 -9.03 0.60
C PRO A 136 11.12 -8.55 -0.74
N PHE A 137 10.41 -9.38 -1.50
CA PHE A 137 9.91 -9.02 -2.82
C PHE A 137 8.39 -9.18 -2.92
N ASP A 138 7.75 -8.27 -3.64
CA ASP A 138 6.35 -8.41 -4.02
C ASP A 138 6.19 -9.20 -5.33
N ASP A 139 4.93 -9.48 -5.72
CA ASP A 139 4.60 -10.23 -6.94
C ASP A 139 5.04 -9.53 -8.24
N HIS A 140 5.47 -8.25 -8.14
CA HIS A 140 6.06 -7.48 -9.25
C HIS A 140 7.59 -7.43 -9.18
N GLY A 141 8.21 -8.16 -8.26
CA GLY A 141 9.66 -8.19 -8.05
C GLY A 141 10.24 -6.87 -7.52
N ARG A 142 9.44 -6.01 -6.88
CA ARG A 142 9.94 -4.80 -6.21
C ARG A 142 10.41 -5.16 -4.80
N LEU A 143 11.51 -4.54 -4.36
CA LEU A 143 12.01 -4.71 -3.00
C LEU A 143 11.09 -4.03 -1.99
N LEU A 144 10.55 -4.78 -1.05
CA LEU A 144 9.71 -4.28 0.03
C LEU A 144 10.59 -3.75 1.17
N ALA A 145 10.64 -2.43 1.38
CA ALA A 145 11.58 -1.85 2.32
C ALA A 145 11.10 -0.58 3.03
N TYR A 146 11.70 -0.34 4.20
CA TYR A 146 11.87 0.98 4.78
C TYR A 146 13.21 1.54 4.35
N ILE A 147 13.23 2.80 3.93
CA ILE A 147 14.44 3.47 3.46
C ILE A 147 14.69 4.77 4.23
N ALA A 148 15.94 5.05 4.52
CA ALA A 148 16.40 6.24 5.22
C ALA A 148 17.76 6.69 4.69
N PRO A 149 18.22 7.92 5.00
CA PRO A 149 19.61 8.27 4.81
C PRO A 149 20.52 7.37 5.66
N ASN A 150 21.65 6.93 5.11
CA ASN A 150 22.66 6.19 5.87
C ASN A 150 23.51 7.16 6.67
N TYR A 151 23.19 7.31 7.96
CA TYR A 151 23.94 8.15 8.90
C TYR A 151 25.14 7.40 9.47
N SER A 152 26.24 8.13 9.68
CA SER A 152 27.40 7.61 10.40
C SER A 152 27.10 7.38 11.90
N PRO A 153 27.85 6.52 12.60
CA PRO A 153 27.67 6.32 14.03
C PRO A 153 27.70 7.64 14.83
N LYS A 154 28.60 8.58 14.48
CA LYS A 154 28.69 9.89 15.13
C LYS A 154 27.44 10.74 14.94
N GLU A 155 26.83 10.73 13.75
CA GLU A 155 25.57 11.44 13.50
C GLU A 155 24.42 10.80 14.29
N LEU A 156 24.41 9.47 14.40
CA LEU A 156 23.38 8.76 15.15
C LEU A 156 23.39 9.04 16.65
N GLU A 157 24.52 9.47 17.22
CA GLU A 157 24.62 9.90 18.63
C GLU A 157 23.96 11.27 18.87
N THR A 158 23.92 12.13 17.87
CA THR A 158 23.43 13.50 18.00
C THR A 158 22.04 13.72 17.46
N LEU A 159 21.62 12.94 16.45
CA LEU A 159 20.32 13.06 15.83
C LEU A 159 19.24 12.45 16.71
N SER A 160 18.14 13.16 16.90
CA SER A 160 16.92 12.64 17.52
C SER A 160 16.30 11.52 16.66
N ARG A 161 15.37 10.76 17.24
CA ARG A 161 14.65 9.73 16.48
C ARG A 161 13.84 10.31 15.31
N ALA A 162 13.26 11.50 15.47
CA ALA A 162 12.52 12.18 14.42
C ALA A 162 13.43 12.57 13.24
N GLU A 163 14.63 13.09 13.52
CA GLU A 163 15.61 13.45 12.48
C GLU A 163 16.17 12.24 11.74
N ARG A 164 16.16 11.06 12.38
CA ARG A 164 16.53 9.77 11.76
C ARG A 164 15.38 9.06 11.09
N SER A 165 14.23 9.75 10.89
CA SER A 165 13.04 9.16 10.29
C SER A 165 13.32 8.49 8.94
N THR A 166 12.50 7.52 8.59
CA THR A 166 12.51 6.93 7.25
C THR A 166 11.76 7.84 6.27
N PHE A 167 12.08 7.76 4.99
CA PHE A 167 11.29 8.42 3.95
C PHE A 167 9.83 7.96 3.92
N ASN A 168 9.57 6.73 4.38
CA ASN A 168 8.22 6.20 4.60
C ASN A 168 7.46 7.07 5.62
N LEU A 169 8.07 7.35 6.78
CA LEU A 169 7.47 8.19 7.82
C LEU A 169 7.29 9.63 7.34
N ASP A 170 8.24 10.17 6.57
CA ASP A 170 8.15 11.54 6.05
C ASP A 170 6.92 11.75 5.16
N LEU A 171 6.59 10.75 4.31
CA LEU A 171 5.38 10.79 3.48
C LEU A 171 4.09 10.85 4.31
N LEU A 172 4.04 10.11 5.44
CA LEU A 172 2.89 10.16 6.36
C LEU A 172 2.83 11.50 7.09
N THR A 173 3.97 11.98 7.58
CA THR A 173 4.08 13.26 8.31
C THR A 173 3.64 14.44 7.44
N ALA A 174 4.03 14.43 6.17
CA ALA A 174 3.63 15.44 5.20
C ALA A 174 2.18 15.24 4.66
N GLY A 175 1.53 14.15 5.02
CA GLY A 175 0.18 13.82 4.57
C GLY A 175 0.09 13.36 3.11
N TRP A 176 1.21 13.02 2.45
CA TRP A 176 1.21 12.58 1.05
C TRP A 176 0.98 11.08 0.85
N ALA A 177 0.83 10.33 1.93
CA ALA A 177 0.47 8.91 1.88
C ALA A 177 -0.60 8.59 2.92
N ALA A 178 -1.47 7.65 2.60
CA ALA A 178 -2.25 6.94 3.60
C ALA A 178 -1.40 5.85 4.27
N PRO A 179 -1.57 5.57 5.57
CA PRO A 179 -0.94 4.42 6.20
C PRO A 179 -1.49 3.12 5.59
N PHE A 180 -0.57 2.22 5.27
CA PHE A 180 -0.92 0.94 4.64
C PHE A 180 -0.06 -0.18 5.23
N VAL A 181 -0.27 -0.43 6.52
CA VAL A 181 0.39 -1.50 7.24
C VAL A 181 -0.28 -2.82 6.88
N ILE A 182 0.50 -3.81 6.43
CA ILE A 182 0.01 -5.12 6.00
C ILE A 182 0.70 -6.21 6.80
N PHE A 183 -0.08 -7.13 7.38
CA PHE A 183 0.43 -8.34 8.01
C PHE A 183 1.11 -9.25 6.97
N PRO A 184 2.26 -9.88 7.27
CA PRO A 184 2.98 -9.87 8.56
C PRO A 184 4.00 -8.72 8.72
N SER A 185 4.16 -7.84 7.73
CA SER A 185 5.16 -6.78 7.69
C SER A 185 4.76 -5.58 8.58
N ILE A 186 4.63 -5.81 9.88
CA ILE A 186 4.23 -4.80 10.86
C ILE A 186 5.49 -4.14 11.43
N PRO A 187 5.57 -2.79 11.47
CA PRO A 187 6.65 -2.08 12.15
C PRO A 187 6.77 -2.49 13.63
N GLY A 188 7.97 -2.42 14.16
CA GLY A 188 8.21 -2.73 15.59
C GLY A 188 7.51 -1.76 16.54
N GLU A 189 7.51 -2.11 17.81
CA GLU A 189 6.80 -1.41 18.91
C GLU A 189 7.17 0.08 19.06
N LEU A 190 8.35 0.48 18.61
CA LEU A 190 8.80 1.87 18.64
C LEU A 190 8.45 2.65 17.36
N ASP A 191 8.32 1.97 16.22
CA ASP A 191 8.10 2.60 14.92
C ASP A 191 6.63 2.68 14.55
N LEU A 192 5.83 1.67 14.90
CA LEU A 192 4.40 1.66 14.61
C LEU A 192 3.65 2.85 15.23
N PRO A 193 3.86 3.21 16.53
CA PRO A 193 3.22 4.40 17.10
C PRO A 193 3.63 5.71 16.42
N LEU A 194 4.87 5.82 15.94
CA LEU A 194 5.31 7.00 15.18
C LEU A 194 4.57 7.12 13.85
N LEU A 195 4.42 6.02 13.12
CA LEU A 195 3.68 6.00 11.84
C LEU A 195 2.19 6.33 12.05
N VAL A 196 1.57 5.72 13.05
CA VAL A 196 0.17 5.98 13.42
C VAL A 196 -0.02 7.43 13.84
N GLY A 197 0.85 7.94 14.73
CA GLY A 197 0.79 9.32 15.22
C GLY A 197 0.96 10.36 14.10
N ALA A 198 1.94 10.15 13.21
CA ALA A 198 2.16 11.04 12.07
C ALA A 198 0.95 11.06 11.12
N ALA A 199 0.39 9.90 10.80
CA ALA A 199 -0.78 9.80 9.94
C ALA A 199 -2.04 10.45 10.57
N ALA A 200 -2.25 10.24 11.88
CA ALA A 200 -3.35 10.86 12.62
C ALA A 200 -3.23 12.39 12.65
N GLN A 201 -2.01 12.93 12.89
CA GLN A 201 -1.75 14.35 12.88
C GLN A 201 -1.98 14.96 11.50
N ALA A 202 -1.44 14.35 10.44
CA ALA A 202 -1.62 14.83 9.08
C ALA A 202 -3.10 14.86 8.67
N ARG A 203 -3.87 13.80 9.03
CA ARG A 203 -5.31 13.73 8.76
C ARG A 203 -6.09 14.79 9.55
N ALA A 204 -5.79 14.95 10.83
CA ALA A 204 -6.44 15.96 11.67
C ALA A 204 -6.14 17.40 11.20
N ALA A 205 -4.93 17.65 10.69
CA ALA A 205 -4.53 18.93 10.12
C ALA A 205 -5.04 19.16 8.70
N GLY A 206 -5.64 18.15 8.04
CA GLY A 206 -6.10 18.25 6.65
C GLY A 206 -4.96 18.52 5.66
N THR A 207 -3.78 17.93 5.85
CA THR A 207 -2.62 18.15 4.97
C THR A 207 -2.50 17.08 3.89
N GLY A 208 -1.90 17.45 2.77
CA GLY A 208 -1.65 16.54 1.66
C GLY A 208 -2.93 15.94 1.09
N ILE A 209 -3.04 14.61 1.08
CA ILE A 209 -4.23 13.89 0.58
C ILE A 209 -5.47 14.10 1.45
N TRP A 210 -5.31 14.54 2.69
CA TRP A 210 -6.39 14.78 3.64
C TRP A 210 -7.01 16.17 3.52
N SER A 211 -6.48 17.03 2.63
CA SER A 211 -6.99 18.40 2.41
C SER A 211 -8.35 18.43 1.70
N ASP A 212 -8.71 17.37 0.99
CA ASP A 212 -10.02 17.23 0.33
C ASP A 212 -10.72 15.98 0.85
N PRO A 213 -11.91 16.10 1.46
CA PRO A 213 -12.64 14.96 2.01
C PRO A 213 -13.14 13.97 0.94
N ALA A 214 -13.15 14.37 -0.33
CA ALA A 214 -13.50 13.49 -1.44
C ALA A 214 -12.34 12.56 -1.85
N THR A 215 -11.13 12.76 -1.32
CA THR A 215 -10.00 11.91 -1.65
C THR A 215 -10.22 10.48 -1.16
N LEU A 216 -10.04 9.53 -2.05
CA LEU A 216 -9.93 8.10 -1.72
C LEU A 216 -8.46 7.77 -1.42
N PRO A 217 -8.12 7.15 -0.30
CA PRO A 217 -6.82 6.48 -0.17
C PRO A 217 -6.58 5.53 -1.34
N ALA A 218 -5.33 5.41 -1.79
CA ALA A 218 -5.03 4.67 -3.02
C ALA A 218 -5.52 3.21 -3.00
N TYR A 219 -5.51 2.56 -1.83
CA TYR A 219 -6.06 1.21 -1.69
C TYR A 219 -7.58 1.15 -1.88
N GLU A 220 -8.33 2.19 -1.51
CA GLU A 220 -9.78 2.31 -1.80
C GLU A 220 -10.01 2.63 -3.28
N TYR A 221 -9.23 3.56 -3.83
CA TYR A 221 -9.28 3.90 -5.25
C TYR A 221 -9.10 2.67 -6.14
N ARG A 222 -8.06 1.86 -5.91
CA ARG A 222 -7.84 0.61 -6.67
C ARG A 222 -8.96 -0.41 -6.49
N ALA A 223 -9.55 -0.48 -5.30
CA ALA A 223 -10.71 -1.34 -5.06
C ALA A 223 -11.92 -0.87 -5.87
N MET A 224 -12.15 0.45 -5.97
CA MET A 224 -13.25 1.02 -6.76
C MET A 224 -13.05 0.85 -8.27
N GLU A 225 -11.82 0.91 -8.78
CA GLU A 225 -11.54 0.56 -10.19
C GLU A 225 -11.92 -0.89 -10.51
N LYS A 226 -11.58 -1.82 -9.62
CA LYS A 226 -11.98 -3.23 -9.74
C LYS A 226 -13.49 -3.40 -9.63
N LEU A 227 -14.13 -2.77 -8.65
CA LEU A 227 -15.59 -2.80 -8.45
C LEU A 227 -16.32 -2.25 -9.67
N TYR A 228 -15.87 -1.13 -10.24
CA TYR A 228 -16.41 -0.59 -11.49
C TYR A 228 -16.36 -1.62 -12.62
N SER A 229 -15.19 -2.24 -12.81
CA SER A 229 -14.99 -3.22 -13.88
C SER A 229 -15.90 -4.45 -13.73
N ILE A 230 -16.10 -4.92 -12.49
CA ILE A 230 -17.00 -6.03 -12.16
C ILE A 230 -18.45 -5.62 -12.38
N THR A 231 -18.85 -4.45 -11.85
CA THR A 231 -20.22 -3.94 -11.96
C THR A 231 -20.61 -3.70 -13.42
N LYS A 232 -19.69 -3.17 -14.24
CA LYS A 232 -19.91 -3.00 -15.68
C LYS A 232 -20.27 -4.31 -16.37
N LYS A 233 -19.60 -5.41 -16.05
CA LYS A 233 -19.93 -6.75 -16.58
C LYS A 233 -21.31 -7.22 -16.13
N ILE A 234 -21.62 -7.03 -14.82
CA ILE A 234 -22.94 -7.40 -14.27
C ILE A 234 -24.06 -6.63 -14.98
N VAL A 235 -23.89 -5.33 -15.17
CA VAL A 235 -24.90 -4.46 -15.84
C VAL A 235 -25.05 -4.82 -17.31
N ALA A 236 -23.97 -5.27 -17.97
CA ALA A 236 -23.99 -5.74 -19.35
C ALA A 236 -24.60 -7.15 -19.49
N GLY A 237 -25.00 -7.82 -18.38
CA GLY A 237 -25.51 -9.19 -18.41
C GLY A 237 -24.44 -10.25 -18.66
N GLU A 238 -23.18 -9.90 -18.57
CA GLU A 238 -22.07 -10.85 -18.69
C GLU A 238 -22.02 -11.79 -17.47
N PRO A 239 -21.69 -13.08 -17.63
CA PRO A 239 -21.60 -14.01 -16.52
C PRO A 239 -20.41 -13.68 -15.63
N VAL A 240 -20.66 -13.24 -14.41
CA VAL A 240 -19.63 -13.04 -13.35
C VAL A 240 -19.82 -14.15 -12.32
N ARG A 241 -18.83 -15.04 -12.20
CA ARG A 241 -18.86 -16.17 -11.25
C ARG A 241 -18.76 -15.70 -9.80
N GLY A 242 -19.25 -16.49 -8.85
CA GLY A 242 -19.41 -16.11 -7.44
C GLY A 242 -18.18 -15.47 -6.80
N ALA A 243 -17.01 -16.12 -6.86
CA ALA A 243 -15.75 -15.56 -6.30
C ALA A 243 -15.29 -14.28 -7.04
N ASP A 244 -15.40 -14.26 -8.39
CA ASP A 244 -14.96 -13.13 -9.22
C ASP A 244 -15.78 -11.87 -8.95
N ARG A 245 -17.05 -12.03 -8.54
CA ARG A 245 -17.95 -10.93 -8.17
C ARG A 245 -17.41 -10.10 -7.02
N PHE A 246 -16.61 -10.71 -6.15
CA PHE A 246 -16.06 -10.12 -4.95
C PHE A 246 -14.54 -9.97 -4.96
N ALA A 247 -13.89 -10.14 -6.10
CA ALA A 247 -12.44 -10.05 -6.23
C ALA A 247 -11.87 -8.64 -5.95
N TRP A 248 -12.70 -7.63 -5.84
CA TRP A 248 -12.31 -6.26 -5.46
C TRP A 248 -12.06 -6.10 -3.95
N ARG A 249 -12.61 -6.99 -3.12
CA ARG A 249 -12.50 -7.00 -1.64
C ARG A 249 -11.63 -8.16 -1.17
N ASP A 250 -10.33 -8.03 -1.29
CA ASP A 250 -9.36 -9.11 -1.05
C ASP A 250 -8.68 -9.05 0.33
N ARG A 251 -9.02 -8.05 1.17
CA ARG A 251 -8.35 -7.79 2.45
C ARG A 251 -9.34 -7.61 3.58
N TYR A 252 -9.00 -8.20 4.73
CA TYR A 252 -9.59 -7.92 6.01
C TYR A 252 -8.87 -6.76 6.68
N CYS A 253 -9.50 -6.14 7.69
CA CYS A 253 -8.92 -5.05 8.46
C CYS A 253 -8.98 -5.35 9.95
N ALA A 254 -7.83 -5.33 10.64
CA ALA A 254 -7.84 -5.32 12.10
C ALA A 254 -7.69 -3.88 12.60
N ASP A 255 -8.53 -3.49 13.57
CA ASP A 255 -8.38 -2.24 14.29
C ASP A 255 -7.25 -2.38 15.31
N MET A 256 -6.15 -1.67 15.09
CA MET A 256 -4.96 -1.72 15.94
C MET A 256 -5.21 -1.25 17.39
N ARG A 257 -6.32 -0.55 17.67
CA ARG A 257 -6.68 -0.09 19.03
C ARG A 257 -7.37 -1.18 19.85
N SER A 258 -8.25 -1.95 19.19
CA SER A 258 -9.14 -2.91 19.86
C SER A 258 -8.82 -4.36 19.55
N ARG A 259 -7.97 -4.64 18.57
CA ARG A 259 -7.71 -5.97 17.99
C ARG A 259 -8.95 -6.61 17.35
N GLN A 260 -9.96 -5.83 17.03
CA GLN A 260 -11.13 -6.34 16.32
C GLN A 260 -10.82 -6.57 14.84
N LEU A 261 -11.15 -7.78 14.36
CA LEU A 261 -11.05 -8.16 12.96
C LEU A 261 -12.36 -7.82 12.25
N HIS A 262 -12.28 -6.92 11.28
CA HIS A 262 -13.38 -6.51 10.42
C HIS A 262 -13.31 -7.23 9.08
N GLY A 263 -14.47 -7.51 8.50
CA GLY A 263 -14.60 -8.05 7.16
C GLY A 263 -14.09 -7.08 6.08
N PRO A 264 -13.95 -7.57 4.84
CA PRO A 264 -13.43 -6.76 3.73
C PRO A 264 -14.28 -5.52 3.40
N GLU A 265 -15.51 -5.46 3.88
CA GLU A 265 -16.44 -4.34 3.67
C GLU A 265 -16.81 -3.58 4.94
N ASP A 266 -16.24 -3.96 6.10
CA ASP A 266 -16.64 -3.39 7.40
C ASP A 266 -15.56 -2.46 8.00
N TYR A 267 -14.50 -2.20 7.26
CA TYR A 267 -13.35 -1.40 7.72
C TYR A 267 -13.64 0.11 7.81
N GLY A 268 -14.74 0.59 7.25
CA GLY A 268 -15.10 2.01 7.25
C GLY A 268 -15.19 2.63 8.66
N ALA A 269 -15.57 1.82 9.66
CA ALA A 269 -15.61 2.25 11.06
C ALA A 269 -14.23 2.43 11.70
N VAL A 270 -13.15 1.92 11.08
CA VAL A 270 -11.79 2.03 11.58
C VAL A 270 -11.11 3.23 10.93
N PRO A 271 -10.63 4.24 11.71
CA PRO A 271 -9.89 5.35 11.12
C PRO A 271 -8.66 4.87 10.36
N PRO A 272 -8.31 5.49 9.21
CA PRO A 272 -7.25 5.03 8.33
C PRO A 272 -5.91 4.75 9.02
N GLU A 273 -5.53 5.56 10.01
CA GLU A 273 -4.28 5.42 10.75
C GLU A 273 -4.21 4.20 11.66
N TYR A 274 -5.35 3.58 11.98
CA TYR A 274 -5.43 2.38 12.83
C TYR A 274 -5.76 1.11 12.05
N ARG A 275 -5.80 1.15 10.72
CA ARG A 275 -6.09 0.00 9.86
C ARG A 275 -4.85 -0.87 9.68
N LEU A 276 -4.88 -2.10 10.18
CA LEU A 276 -3.94 -3.15 9.82
C LEU A 276 -4.61 -4.06 8.79
N TRP A 277 -4.05 -4.09 7.59
CA TRP A 277 -4.57 -4.89 6.50
C TRP A 277 -4.05 -6.32 6.53
N ILE A 278 -4.91 -7.27 6.20
CA ILE A 278 -4.61 -8.71 6.25
C ILE A 278 -5.18 -9.33 4.98
N TRP A 279 -4.33 -9.98 4.19
CA TRP A 279 -4.81 -10.73 3.04
C TRP A 279 -5.70 -11.88 3.49
N SER A 280 -6.72 -12.24 2.70
CA SER A 280 -7.65 -13.34 3.04
C SER A 280 -6.94 -14.65 3.36
N ARG A 281 -5.84 -14.95 2.66
CA ARG A 281 -5.00 -16.14 2.89
C ARG A 281 -4.25 -16.13 4.23
N ASP A 282 -4.01 -14.97 4.80
CA ASP A 282 -3.18 -14.77 6.00
C ASP A 282 -4.03 -14.57 7.28
N VAL A 283 -5.37 -14.57 7.15
CA VAL A 283 -6.28 -14.27 8.28
C VAL A 283 -6.07 -15.22 9.46
N ALA A 284 -5.99 -16.53 9.21
CA ALA A 284 -5.81 -17.52 10.30
C ALA A 284 -4.49 -17.27 11.07
N ALA A 285 -3.40 -17.03 10.35
CA ALA A 285 -2.10 -16.72 10.95
C ALA A 285 -2.12 -15.38 11.71
N ALA A 286 -2.81 -14.38 11.19
CA ALA A 286 -2.94 -13.08 11.84
C ALA A 286 -3.77 -13.16 13.11
N VAL A 287 -4.89 -13.92 13.10
CA VAL A 287 -5.74 -14.14 14.27
C VAL A 287 -4.92 -14.78 15.39
N ASP A 288 -4.17 -15.83 15.10
CA ASP A 288 -3.32 -16.53 16.06
C ASP A 288 -2.20 -15.61 16.60
N ARG A 289 -1.39 -15.04 15.71
CA ARG A 289 -0.19 -14.27 16.10
C ARG A 289 -0.49 -12.93 16.78
N LEU A 290 -1.62 -12.29 16.44
CA LEU A 290 -2.00 -10.98 16.97
C LEU A 290 -3.13 -11.06 17.98
N ASN A 291 -3.62 -12.26 18.28
CA ASN A 291 -4.74 -12.49 19.20
C ASN A 291 -5.94 -11.60 18.82
N LEU A 292 -6.34 -11.65 17.54
CA LEU A 292 -7.47 -10.88 17.04
C LEU A 292 -8.80 -11.50 17.46
N VAL A 293 -9.80 -10.64 17.66
CA VAL A 293 -11.18 -11.04 17.97
C VAL A 293 -12.11 -10.60 16.85
N PRO A 294 -13.10 -11.42 16.43
CA PRO A 294 -14.05 -11.01 15.39
C PRO A 294 -14.82 -9.77 15.82
N ALA A 295 -14.97 -8.78 14.91
CA ALA A 295 -15.90 -7.69 15.11
C ALA A 295 -17.36 -8.22 15.07
N PRO A 296 -18.34 -7.53 15.70
CA PRO A 296 -19.72 -7.99 15.74
C PRO A 296 -20.34 -8.30 14.37
N ALA A 297 -20.01 -7.53 13.37
CA ALA A 297 -20.49 -7.75 11.99
C ALA A 297 -20.01 -9.08 11.39
N LEU A 298 -18.84 -9.59 11.77
CA LEU A 298 -18.34 -10.90 11.33
C LEU A 298 -19.03 -12.08 12.02
N VAL A 299 -19.48 -11.89 13.25
CA VAL A 299 -20.17 -12.94 14.03
C VAL A 299 -21.58 -13.17 13.50
N GLY A 300 -22.24 -12.13 12.96
CA GLY A 300 -23.60 -12.21 12.41
C GLY A 300 -23.68 -12.73 10.96
N ALA A 301 -22.56 -12.96 10.30
CA ALA A 301 -22.49 -13.38 8.88
C ALA A 301 -22.17 -14.88 8.68
N ALA A 302 -22.11 -15.67 9.75
CA ALA A 302 -21.82 -17.12 9.74
C ALA A 302 -23.10 -17.97 9.59
#